data_f4bb7425b55de05fcf01ba766078fe36
#
_entry.id   f4bb7425b55de05fcf01ba766078fe36
#
_cell.length_a   1.000
_cell.length_b   1.000
_cell.length_c   1.000
_cell.angle_alpha   90.00
_cell.angle_beta   90.00
_cell.angle_gamma   90.00
#
_symmetry.space_group_name_H-M   'P 1'
#
loop_
_entity.id
_entity.type
_entity.pdbx_description
1 polymer ?
#
loop_
_entity_poly.entity_id
_entity_poly.type
_entity_poly.pdbx_seq_one_letter_code
_entity_poly.pdbx_strand_id
1 'polypeptide(L)'
;MRGSHGSTRTPLGTVPAMPAPDVDDVDRAIVAALVADGRTSYTDLGKQVGIPTSTVHQRVRRLEQRGVLKSYTAVVDHEALGLPLSAIVSVTPFDPAAPDDVPERLATVAEVESCWSVAGEESYVLLVRTETPGRLEEVLAEIRTAGSVATRTTVILSTPFEGRRRTP
;
A
#
# COMPACT_ATOMS: atom_id res chain seq x y z
N MET A 1 -40.90 33.98 -11.55
CA MET A 1 -39.53 33.92 -12.05
C MET A 1 -38.74 33.02 -11.12
N ARG A 2 -38.49 31.76 -11.52
CA ARG A 2 -37.72 30.79 -10.73
C ARG A 2 -36.35 30.66 -11.38
N GLY A 3 -35.30 31.15 -10.69
CA GLY A 3 -33.92 31.04 -11.12
C GLY A 3 -33.38 29.64 -10.85
N SER A 4 -33.13 28.87 -11.91
CA SER A 4 -32.46 27.59 -11.89
C SER A 4 -30.95 27.82 -11.74
N HIS A 5 -30.39 27.47 -10.58
CA HIS A 5 -28.93 27.42 -10.42
C HIS A 5 -28.45 26.07 -10.91
N GLY A 6 -27.99 26.04 -12.14
CA GLY A 6 -27.29 24.91 -12.71
C GLY A 6 -25.90 24.79 -12.07
N SER A 7 -25.72 23.82 -11.17
CA SER A 7 -24.41 23.42 -10.67
C SER A 7 -23.64 22.68 -11.77
N THR A 8 -22.71 23.37 -12.40
CA THR A 8 -21.79 22.76 -13.37
C THR A 8 -20.74 21.95 -12.60
N ARG A 9 -20.95 20.66 -12.44
CA ARG A 9 -19.90 19.74 -11.97
C ARG A 9 -18.79 19.71 -13.02
N THR A 10 -17.63 20.22 -12.66
CA THR A 10 -16.41 20.00 -13.45
C THR A 10 -16.14 18.49 -13.49
N PRO A 11 -16.01 17.86 -14.66
CA PRO A 11 -15.65 16.44 -14.73
C PRO A 11 -14.26 16.26 -14.10
N LEU A 12 -14.16 15.32 -13.15
CA LEU A 12 -12.88 14.81 -12.64
C LEU A 12 -12.01 14.46 -13.85
N GLY A 13 -10.87 15.16 -13.96
CA GLY A 13 -9.93 14.96 -15.05
C GLY A 13 -9.57 13.47 -15.12
N THR A 14 -9.76 12.88 -16.30
CA THR A 14 -9.29 11.54 -16.61
C THR A 14 -7.80 11.53 -16.37
N VAL A 15 -7.37 10.85 -15.29
CA VAL A 15 -5.95 10.54 -15.09
C VAL A 15 -5.54 9.74 -16.31
N PRO A 16 -4.60 10.22 -17.16
CA PRO A 16 -4.17 9.45 -18.31
C PRO A 16 -3.61 8.13 -17.78
N ALA A 17 -4.21 7.03 -18.23
CA ALA A 17 -3.67 5.70 -17.96
C ALA A 17 -2.24 5.71 -18.50
N MET A 18 -1.24 5.71 -17.62
CA MET A 18 0.13 5.49 -18.05
C MET A 18 0.15 4.16 -18.80
N PRO A 19 0.76 4.09 -20.00
CA PRO A 19 0.86 2.83 -20.71
C PRO A 19 1.48 1.83 -19.76
N ALA A 20 0.81 0.67 -19.62
CA ALA A 20 1.35 -0.42 -18.81
C ALA A 20 2.80 -0.66 -19.26
N PRO A 21 3.76 -0.77 -18.34
CA PRO A 21 5.15 -1.01 -18.72
C PRO A 21 5.18 -2.23 -19.64
N ASP A 22 5.89 -2.11 -20.78
CA ASP A 22 6.09 -3.20 -21.73
C ASP A 22 6.90 -4.31 -21.03
N VAL A 23 6.17 -5.26 -20.45
CA VAL A 23 6.68 -6.40 -19.66
C VAL A 23 6.43 -7.63 -20.51
N ASP A 24 7.48 -8.17 -21.12
CA ASP A 24 7.41 -9.37 -21.93
C ASP A 24 7.24 -10.64 -21.06
N ASP A 25 7.04 -11.79 -21.71
CA ASP A 25 6.80 -13.06 -20.99
C ASP A 25 8.01 -13.49 -20.15
N VAL A 26 9.23 -13.17 -20.59
CA VAL A 26 10.44 -13.44 -19.82
C VAL A 26 10.52 -12.56 -18.59
N ASP A 27 10.17 -11.29 -18.71
CA ASP A 27 10.08 -10.36 -17.58
C ASP A 27 9.01 -10.84 -16.57
N ARG A 28 7.84 -11.31 -17.05
CA ARG A 28 6.81 -11.90 -16.20
C ARG A 28 7.29 -13.13 -15.45
N ALA A 29 8.03 -14.02 -16.14
CA ALA A 29 8.61 -15.22 -15.53
C ALA A 29 9.65 -14.85 -14.44
N ILE A 30 10.50 -13.85 -14.70
CA ILE A 30 11.45 -13.33 -13.70
C ILE A 30 10.70 -12.76 -12.48
N VAL A 31 9.68 -11.92 -12.70
CA VAL A 31 8.86 -11.36 -11.63
C VAL A 31 8.18 -12.47 -10.83
N ALA A 32 7.59 -13.47 -11.49
CA ALA A 32 6.94 -14.59 -10.84
C ALA A 32 7.91 -15.39 -9.93
N ALA A 33 9.11 -15.65 -10.39
CA ALA A 33 10.14 -16.35 -9.62
C ALA A 33 10.59 -15.52 -8.40
N LEU A 34 10.80 -14.21 -8.56
CA LEU A 34 11.16 -13.30 -7.47
C LEU A 34 10.01 -13.08 -6.47
N VAL A 35 8.75 -13.10 -6.93
CA VAL A 35 7.57 -13.09 -6.05
C VAL A 35 7.50 -14.38 -5.24
N ALA A 36 7.87 -15.52 -5.80
CA ALA A 36 7.91 -16.81 -5.09
C ALA A 36 9.04 -16.84 -4.05
N ASP A 37 10.24 -16.44 -4.46
CA ASP A 37 11.41 -16.31 -3.58
C ASP A 37 12.28 -15.12 -3.98
N GLY A 38 12.16 -14.02 -3.23
CA GLY A 38 12.94 -12.79 -3.45
C GLY A 38 14.44 -12.93 -3.20
N ARG A 39 14.91 -14.09 -2.70
CA ARG A 39 16.35 -14.39 -2.50
C ARG A 39 16.94 -15.26 -3.59
N THR A 40 16.16 -15.64 -4.61
CA THR A 40 16.66 -16.44 -5.74
C THR A 40 17.83 -15.73 -6.40
N SER A 41 18.94 -16.46 -6.60
CA SER A 41 20.12 -15.92 -7.27
C SER A 41 19.84 -15.65 -8.75
N TYR A 42 20.54 -14.67 -9.36
CA TYR A 42 20.40 -14.41 -10.80
C TYR A 42 20.83 -15.60 -11.66
N THR A 43 21.75 -16.43 -11.16
CA THR A 43 22.13 -17.68 -11.83
C THR A 43 20.98 -18.68 -11.85
N ASP A 44 20.27 -18.81 -10.74
CA ASP A 44 19.13 -19.74 -10.66
C ASP A 44 17.91 -19.20 -11.40
N LEU A 45 17.68 -17.89 -11.37
CA LEU A 45 16.70 -17.23 -12.24
C LEU A 45 16.99 -17.53 -13.71
N GLY A 46 18.25 -17.41 -14.14
CA GLY A 46 18.66 -17.70 -15.52
C GLY A 46 18.34 -19.14 -15.94
N LYS A 47 18.59 -20.11 -15.05
CA LYS A 47 18.23 -21.51 -15.28
C LYS A 47 16.72 -21.72 -15.37
N GLN A 48 15.94 -21.07 -14.47
CA GLN A 48 14.48 -21.19 -14.43
C GLN A 48 13.80 -20.62 -15.68
N VAL A 49 14.27 -19.45 -16.15
CA VAL A 49 13.67 -18.76 -17.29
C VAL A 49 14.36 -19.04 -18.63
N GLY A 50 15.43 -19.86 -18.63
CA GLY A 50 16.11 -20.29 -19.84
C GLY A 50 16.95 -19.21 -20.54
N ILE A 51 17.52 -18.24 -19.78
CA ILE A 51 18.35 -17.16 -20.34
C ILE A 51 19.69 -17.02 -19.58
N PRO A 52 20.73 -16.44 -20.21
CA PRO A 52 22.01 -16.19 -19.55
C PRO A 52 21.87 -15.29 -18.31
N THR A 53 22.67 -15.52 -17.27
CA THR A 53 22.71 -14.74 -16.02
C THR A 53 22.92 -13.24 -16.29
N SER A 54 23.77 -12.87 -17.25
CA SER A 54 23.99 -11.46 -17.62
C SER A 54 22.72 -10.81 -18.17
N THR A 55 21.91 -11.53 -18.92
CA THR A 55 20.62 -11.08 -19.44
C THR A 55 19.60 -10.92 -18.31
N VAL A 56 19.57 -11.85 -17.34
CA VAL A 56 18.74 -11.71 -16.12
C VAL A 56 19.08 -10.43 -15.39
N HIS A 57 20.38 -10.18 -15.17
CA HIS A 57 20.84 -8.97 -14.46
C HIS A 57 20.35 -7.69 -15.14
N GLN A 58 20.46 -7.59 -16.46
CA GLN A 58 20.00 -6.44 -17.22
C GLN A 58 18.47 -6.26 -17.13
N ARG A 59 17.69 -7.38 -17.21
CA ARG A 59 16.24 -7.36 -17.13
C ARG A 59 15.75 -6.96 -15.74
N VAL A 60 16.29 -7.54 -14.68
CA VAL A 60 15.94 -7.19 -13.29
C VAL A 60 16.20 -5.70 -13.05
N ARG A 61 17.39 -5.20 -13.42
CA ARG A 61 17.71 -3.76 -13.28
C ARG A 61 16.73 -2.88 -14.04
N ARG A 62 16.32 -3.28 -15.25
CA ARG A 62 15.30 -2.55 -16.02
C ARG A 62 13.93 -2.55 -15.32
N LEU A 63 13.52 -3.69 -14.75
CA LEU A 63 12.26 -3.82 -13.99
C LEU A 63 12.27 -2.97 -12.74
N GLU A 64 13.39 -2.87 -12.03
CA GLU A 64 13.59 -1.97 -10.89
C GLU A 64 13.51 -0.50 -11.31
N GLN A 65 14.26 -0.10 -12.33
CA GLN A 65 14.27 1.28 -12.85
C GLN A 65 12.89 1.75 -13.33
N ARG A 66 12.07 0.83 -13.86
CA ARG A 66 10.70 1.09 -14.30
C ARG A 66 9.67 0.99 -13.19
N GLY A 67 10.07 0.67 -11.97
CA GLY A 67 9.19 0.53 -10.81
C GLY A 67 8.25 -0.66 -10.87
N VAL A 68 8.51 -1.65 -11.75
CA VAL A 68 7.78 -2.94 -11.76
C VAL A 68 8.18 -3.76 -10.54
N LEU A 69 9.48 -3.84 -10.26
CA LEU A 69 10.01 -4.31 -8.99
C LEU A 69 10.29 -3.09 -8.11
N LYS A 70 9.50 -2.90 -7.06
CA LYS A 70 9.56 -1.73 -6.19
C LYS A 70 10.54 -1.91 -5.05
N SER A 71 10.60 -3.11 -4.48
CA SER A 71 11.44 -3.45 -3.33
C SER A 71 11.52 -4.95 -3.14
N TYR A 72 12.49 -5.38 -2.34
CA TYR A 72 12.60 -6.73 -1.79
C TYR A 72 12.43 -6.61 -0.27
N THR A 73 11.45 -7.29 0.29
CA THR A 73 11.15 -7.18 1.72
C THR A 73 10.97 -8.57 2.33
N ALA A 74 11.25 -8.66 3.64
CA ALA A 74 10.93 -9.84 4.41
C ALA A 74 9.45 -9.79 4.83
N VAL A 75 8.78 -10.93 4.77
CA VAL A 75 7.51 -11.13 5.46
C VAL A 75 7.84 -11.58 6.88
N VAL A 76 7.35 -10.84 7.86
CA VAL A 76 7.64 -11.09 9.27
C VAL A 76 6.38 -11.52 10.02
N ASP A 77 6.58 -12.28 11.10
CA ASP A 77 5.54 -12.57 12.08
C ASP A 77 5.49 -11.40 13.07
N HIS A 78 4.47 -10.57 12.97
CA HIS A 78 4.31 -9.40 13.83
C HIS A 78 4.05 -9.77 15.29
N GLU A 79 3.36 -10.89 15.57
CA GLU A 79 3.14 -11.39 16.91
C GLU A 79 4.48 -11.78 17.58
N ALA A 80 5.35 -12.49 16.83
CA ALA A 80 6.70 -12.82 17.28
C ALA A 80 7.59 -11.59 17.52
N LEU A 81 7.28 -10.46 16.86
CA LEU A 81 7.95 -9.18 17.08
C LEU A 81 7.32 -8.33 18.20
N GLY A 82 6.34 -8.86 18.93
CA GLY A 82 5.69 -8.15 20.02
C GLY A 82 4.57 -7.19 19.58
N LEU A 83 4.07 -7.30 18.36
CA LEU A 83 2.99 -6.48 17.78
C LEU A 83 1.76 -7.32 17.46
N PRO A 84 1.12 -7.98 18.46
CA PRO A 84 0.03 -8.93 18.21
C PRO A 84 -1.29 -8.27 17.81
N LEU A 85 -1.45 -6.97 18.09
CA LEU A 85 -2.71 -6.28 17.87
C LEU A 85 -2.68 -5.51 16.56
N SER A 86 -3.58 -5.85 15.64
CA SER A 86 -3.77 -5.14 14.38
C SER A 86 -5.15 -4.52 14.30
N ALA A 87 -5.24 -3.33 13.74
CA ALA A 87 -6.51 -2.65 13.54
C ALA A 87 -6.57 -1.94 12.17
N ILE A 88 -7.75 -1.95 11.58
CA ILE A 88 -8.10 -1.10 10.46
C ILE A 88 -8.74 0.17 11.02
N VAL A 89 -8.19 1.32 10.66
CA VAL A 89 -8.68 2.63 11.11
C VAL A 89 -9.14 3.43 9.91
N SER A 90 -10.45 3.59 9.79
CA SER A 90 -11.06 4.49 8.80
C SER A 90 -10.96 5.93 9.29
N VAL A 91 -10.59 6.83 8.40
CA VAL A 91 -10.25 8.22 8.71
C VAL A 91 -11.04 9.17 7.82
N THR A 92 -11.66 10.18 8.45
CA THR A 92 -12.40 11.23 7.75
C THR A 92 -11.95 12.60 8.27
N PRO A 93 -11.41 13.51 7.43
CA PRO A 93 -11.08 14.86 7.82
C PRO A 93 -12.28 15.61 8.36
N PHE A 94 -12.09 16.43 9.40
CA PHE A 94 -13.17 17.27 9.94
C PHE A 94 -13.57 18.37 8.97
N ASP A 95 -12.61 18.90 8.19
CA ASP A 95 -12.84 19.91 7.17
C ASP A 95 -12.53 19.34 5.78
N PRO A 96 -13.56 19.05 4.97
CA PRO A 96 -13.36 18.55 3.61
C PRO A 96 -12.70 19.56 2.66
N ALA A 97 -12.61 20.84 3.03
CA ALA A 97 -11.98 21.89 2.24
C ALA A 97 -10.53 22.16 2.67
N ALA A 98 -10.04 21.51 3.74
CA ALA A 98 -8.65 21.59 4.17
C ALA A 98 -7.71 21.01 3.12
N PRO A 99 -6.42 21.41 3.11
CA PRO A 99 -5.40 20.77 2.26
C PRO A 99 -5.38 19.26 2.45
N ASP A 100 -5.16 18.53 1.35
CA ASP A 100 -5.08 17.06 1.34
C ASP A 100 -3.67 16.58 1.76
N ASP A 101 -3.26 16.97 2.98
CA ASP A 101 -1.96 16.67 3.59
C ASP A 101 -2.08 15.67 4.76
N VAL A 102 -3.25 15.06 4.92
CA VAL A 102 -3.53 14.08 5.98
C VAL A 102 -2.55 12.88 5.91
N PRO A 103 -2.26 12.27 4.75
CA PRO A 103 -1.33 11.15 4.68
C PRO A 103 0.08 11.51 5.19
N GLU A 104 0.59 12.70 4.84
CA GLU A 104 1.91 13.18 5.26
C GLU A 104 1.99 13.37 6.76
N ARG A 105 0.93 13.91 7.37
CA ARG A 105 0.82 14.09 8.82
C ARG A 105 0.71 12.74 9.53
N LEU A 106 -0.06 11.81 9.00
CA LEU A 106 -0.22 10.47 9.57
C LEU A 106 1.02 9.59 9.39
N ALA A 107 1.88 9.85 8.40
CA ALA A 107 3.16 9.17 8.23
C ALA A 107 4.14 9.42 9.39
N THR A 108 3.87 10.39 10.26
CA THR A 108 4.68 10.65 11.47
C THR A 108 4.33 9.72 12.63
N VAL A 109 3.20 9.02 12.59
CA VAL A 109 2.77 8.06 13.61
C VAL A 109 3.39 6.71 13.31
N ALA A 110 4.29 6.25 14.15
CA ALA A 110 5.14 5.08 13.89
C ALA A 110 4.36 3.77 13.69
N GLU A 111 3.24 3.61 14.39
CA GLU A 111 2.39 2.43 14.35
C GLU A 111 1.48 2.37 13.12
N VAL A 112 1.42 3.45 12.32
CA VAL A 112 0.71 3.45 11.03
C VAL A 112 1.60 2.78 9.99
N GLU A 113 1.30 1.54 9.68
CA GLU A 113 2.05 0.73 8.70
C GLU A 113 1.67 1.05 7.25
N SER A 114 0.40 1.34 7.01
CA SER A 114 -0.12 1.64 5.67
C SER A 114 -1.22 2.69 5.73
N CYS A 115 -1.32 3.48 4.66
CA CYS A 115 -2.38 4.44 4.44
C CYS A 115 -2.85 4.33 2.98
N TRP A 116 -4.15 4.13 2.80
CA TRP A 116 -4.79 4.08 1.48
C TRP A 116 -5.83 5.19 1.38
N SER A 117 -5.78 5.98 0.30
CA SER A 117 -6.89 6.85 -0.10
C SER A 117 -7.99 5.98 -0.71
N VAL A 118 -9.21 6.14 -0.26
CA VAL A 118 -10.34 5.30 -0.65
C VAL A 118 -11.51 6.15 -1.17
N ALA A 119 -12.33 5.54 -2.02
CA ALA A 119 -13.57 6.13 -2.47
C ALA A 119 -14.72 5.53 -1.65
N GLY A 120 -15.37 6.35 -0.80
CA GLY A 120 -16.44 5.89 0.09
C GLY A 120 -16.88 6.99 1.04
N GLU A 121 -17.38 6.61 2.20
CA GLU A 121 -17.72 7.54 3.28
C GLU A 121 -16.46 8.11 3.94
N GLU A 122 -15.43 7.28 4.08
CA GLU A 122 -14.13 7.65 4.61
C GLU A 122 -13.20 8.15 3.49
N SER A 123 -12.25 9.01 3.83
CA SER A 123 -11.22 9.47 2.88
C SER A 123 -10.00 8.56 2.85
N TYR A 124 -9.64 8.00 4.01
CA TYR A 124 -8.46 7.13 4.14
C TYR A 124 -8.76 5.92 5.01
N VAL A 125 -8.02 4.85 4.75
CA VAL A 125 -7.99 3.64 5.57
C VAL A 125 -6.54 3.37 5.96
N LEU A 126 -6.31 3.13 7.24
CA LEU A 126 -5.00 2.83 7.78
C LEU A 126 -4.93 1.38 8.26
N LEU A 127 -3.76 0.76 8.17
CA LEU A 127 -3.38 -0.41 8.93
C LEU A 127 -2.49 0.05 10.08
N VAL A 128 -2.90 -0.26 11.30
CA VAL A 128 -2.18 0.08 12.54
C VAL A 128 -1.82 -1.21 13.26
N ARG A 129 -0.58 -1.29 13.77
CA ARG A 129 -0.13 -2.42 14.60
C ARG A 129 0.42 -1.91 15.92
N THR A 130 0.05 -2.59 17.02
CA THR A 130 0.45 -2.20 18.37
C THR A 130 0.68 -3.41 19.25
N GLU A 131 1.34 -3.18 20.37
CA GLU A 131 1.66 -4.20 21.38
C GLU A 131 0.43 -4.57 22.22
N THR A 132 -0.39 -3.56 22.56
CA THR A 132 -1.48 -3.71 23.52
C THR A 132 -2.71 -2.86 23.12
N PRO A 133 -3.90 -3.20 23.66
CA PRO A 133 -5.09 -2.35 23.48
C PRO A 133 -4.91 -0.93 24.03
N GLY A 134 -4.17 -0.76 25.14
CA GLY A 134 -3.87 0.56 25.70
C GLY A 134 -3.03 1.40 24.74
N ARG A 135 -1.99 0.81 24.13
CA ARG A 135 -1.19 1.51 23.12
C ARG A 135 -2.01 1.85 21.88
N LEU A 136 -2.96 0.98 21.48
CA LEU A 136 -3.87 1.32 20.38
C LEU A 136 -4.71 2.55 20.70
N GLU A 137 -5.23 2.68 21.94
CA GLU A 137 -6.01 3.85 22.35
C GLU A 137 -5.19 5.15 22.26
N GLU A 138 -3.93 5.12 22.69
CA GLU A 138 -3.01 6.26 22.57
C GLU A 138 -2.75 6.62 21.10
N VAL A 139 -2.43 5.62 20.26
CA VAL A 139 -2.19 5.80 18.82
C VAL A 139 -3.41 6.39 18.12
N LEU A 140 -4.62 5.95 18.48
CA LEU A 140 -5.85 6.54 17.94
C LEU A 140 -6.02 8.01 18.35
N ALA A 141 -5.58 8.40 19.54
CA ALA A 141 -5.56 9.81 19.96
C ALA A 141 -4.52 10.62 19.17
N GLU A 142 -3.32 10.04 18.95
CA GLU A 142 -2.27 10.63 18.12
C GLU A 142 -2.76 10.84 16.67
N ILE A 143 -3.37 9.83 16.05
CA ILE A 143 -3.96 9.92 14.70
C ILE A 143 -4.99 11.05 14.61
N ARG A 144 -5.92 11.12 15.56
CA ARG A 144 -6.95 12.18 15.57
C ARG A 144 -6.34 13.57 15.68
N THR A 145 -5.32 13.71 16.50
CA THR A 145 -4.64 14.99 16.73
C THR A 145 -3.78 15.38 15.53
N ALA A 146 -2.91 14.50 15.07
CA ALA A 146 -2.00 14.75 13.95
C ALA A 146 -2.78 15.02 12.65
N GLY A 147 -3.78 14.20 12.37
CA GLY A 147 -4.58 14.28 11.15
C GLY A 147 -5.67 15.37 11.19
N SER A 148 -6.10 15.86 12.35
CA SER A 148 -7.35 16.64 12.52
C SER A 148 -8.55 15.89 11.93
N VAL A 149 -8.75 14.64 12.36
CA VAL A 149 -9.65 13.68 11.71
C VAL A 149 -10.57 12.99 12.73
N ALA A 150 -11.73 12.54 12.26
CA ALA A 150 -12.52 11.52 12.92
C ALA A 150 -11.99 10.13 12.56
N THR A 151 -12.10 9.18 13.50
CA THR A 151 -11.65 7.79 13.29
C THR A 151 -12.76 6.80 13.61
N ARG A 152 -12.83 5.71 12.82
CA ARG A 152 -13.62 4.52 13.11
C ARG A 152 -12.66 3.31 13.06
N THR A 153 -12.60 2.58 14.18
CA THR A 153 -11.61 1.50 14.33
C THR A 153 -12.28 0.14 14.32
N THR A 154 -11.69 -0.78 13.56
CA THR A 154 -12.06 -2.19 13.53
C THR A 154 -10.83 -3.01 13.92
N VAL A 155 -10.89 -3.69 15.07
CA VAL A 155 -9.81 -4.58 15.53
C VAL A 155 -9.86 -5.89 14.75
N ILE A 156 -8.70 -6.33 14.25
CA ILE A 156 -8.55 -7.62 13.58
C ILE A 156 -8.40 -8.69 14.65
N LEU A 157 -9.35 -9.63 14.72
CA LEU A 157 -9.34 -10.70 15.71
C LEU A 157 -8.46 -11.89 15.28
N SER A 158 -8.38 -12.15 13.98
CA SER A 158 -7.53 -13.18 13.39
C SER A 158 -7.29 -12.89 11.92
N THR A 159 -6.16 -13.37 11.40
CA THR A 159 -5.79 -13.22 10.00
C THR A 159 -5.67 -14.59 9.34
N PRO A 160 -6.77 -15.20 8.85
CA PRO A 160 -6.74 -16.52 8.24
C PRO A 160 -5.78 -16.65 7.05
N PHE A 161 -5.56 -15.54 6.35
CA PHE A 161 -4.52 -15.39 5.32
C PHE A 161 -4.28 -13.90 5.02
N GLU A 162 -3.03 -13.56 4.73
CA GLU A 162 -2.60 -12.21 4.32
C GLU A 162 -1.58 -12.31 3.17
N GLY A 163 -1.51 -11.27 2.34
CA GLY A 163 -0.45 -11.13 1.35
C GLY A 163 -0.33 -12.29 0.36
N ARG A 164 -1.44 -12.96 -0.01
CA ARG A 164 -1.38 -14.04 -1.00
C ARG A 164 -0.72 -13.53 -2.27
N ARG A 165 0.40 -14.14 -2.62
CA ARG A 165 1.16 -13.81 -3.82
C ARG A 165 0.35 -14.18 -5.06
N ARG A 166 0.00 -13.17 -5.86
CA ARG A 166 -0.49 -13.40 -7.22
C ARG A 166 0.70 -13.36 -8.16
N THR A 167 0.96 -14.47 -8.81
CA THR A 167 1.86 -14.48 -9.96
C THR A 167 1.14 -13.88 -11.16
N PRO A 168 1.80 -13.01 -11.91
CA PRO A 168 1.23 -12.40 -13.12
C PRO A 168 0.96 -13.42 -14.22
#